data_a7718965a04efbe37c6fa166014b3bcc
#
_entry.id   a7718965a04efbe37c6fa166014b3bcc
#
_cell.length_a   1.000
_cell.length_b   1.000
_cell.length_c   1.000
_cell.angle_alpha   90.00
_cell.angle_beta   90.00
_cell.angle_gamma   90.00
#
_symmetry.space_group_name_H-M   'P 1'
#
loop_
_entity.id
_entity.type
_entity.pdbx_description
1 polymer ?
#
loop_
_entity_poly.entity_id
_entity_poly.type
_entity_poly.pdbx_seq_one_letter_code
_entity_poly.pdbx_strand_id
1 'polypeptide(L)'
;MLIENVIIPKCVRGFDSSADRFDIHVQKGAVAQLIRAQKAPDSIASGTLLPCLVDAHVHIDKTYVVDEVGAADGDLFKAITLMGQHRAMWTAADIAANMQRAVLEAYNHGTRAMRTHLDWVEAAGPASLSVFEALRDEWRGRVVLQCVSLTPLDKFDGSSEGEGIARELARLNQSGSKADGESALLGAFVYKNSDMYAKLQRVFDAAIAHDLQLDFHVDEGLDADACGLRAIAELAIRNNYQGKVTCGHACSLSVQPLAEAEATLKLCAEAHLFLVSLPTTNLYLQGAWDTTPVERGITRLKEALANKITASIATDNVADSFFPYGSYDLLDTYALGVQAAHLSPADAWLSAVTTAPAAAMGLPWDGKIAVGCPADFVLLAARTPYELITPAGRQRRVMRAGQFIAA
;
A
#
# COMPACT_ATOMS: atom_id res chain seq x y z
N MET A 1 25.13 18.85 -1.39
CA MET A 1 23.96 19.77 -1.31
C MET A 1 23.60 19.94 0.16
N LEU A 2 23.11 21.12 0.55
CA LEU A 2 22.61 21.40 1.90
C LEU A 2 21.12 21.68 1.83
N ILE A 3 20.32 20.99 2.69
CA ILE A 3 18.90 21.27 2.91
C ILE A 3 18.81 21.82 4.34
N GLU A 4 18.41 23.09 4.47
CA GLU A 4 18.49 23.81 5.73
C GLU A 4 17.14 23.95 6.42
N ASN A 5 17.15 23.90 7.76
CA ASN A 5 16.05 24.30 8.64
C ASN A 5 14.73 23.57 8.34
N VAL A 6 14.80 22.25 8.16
CA VAL A 6 13.64 21.40 7.88
C VAL A 6 13.13 20.71 9.16
N ILE A 7 11.82 20.48 9.22
CA ILE A 7 11.19 19.64 10.23
C ILE A 7 11.28 18.19 9.76
N ILE A 8 11.74 17.28 10.60
CA ILE A 8 11.67 15.84 10.36
C ILE A 8 10.71 15.24 11.42
N PRO A 9 9.55 14.69 11.03
CA PRO A 9 8.61 14.07 11.96
C PRO A 9 9.25 12.91 12.72
N LYS A 10 8.90 12.75 14.00
CA LYS A 10 9.53 11.73 14.87
C LYS A 10 9.38 10.32 14.33
N CYS A 11 8.23 9.99 13.75
CA CYS A 11 7.91 8.65 13.23
C CYS A 11 8.79 8.21 12.04
N VAL A 12 9.47 9.15 11.36
CA VAL A 12 10.36 8.87 10.23
C VAL A 12 11.84 9.14 10.54
N ARG A 13 12.19 9.31 11.81
CA ARG A 13 13.59 9.47 12.24
C ARG A 13 14.26 8.13 12.49
N GLY A 14 15.43 7.92 11.92
CA GLY A 14 16.36 6.83 12.27
C GLY A 14 17.42 7.26 13.28
N PHE A 15 17.13 8.28 14.12
CA PHE A 15 18.03 8.82 15.14
C PHE A 15 17.23 9.46 16.28
N ASP A 16 17.82 9.52 17.45
CA ASP A 16 17.23 10.18 18.63
C ASP A 16 17.62 11.65 18.71
N SER A 17 16.66 12.51 18.87
CA SER A 17 16.89 13.94 19.11
C SER A 17 15.66 14.61 19.72
N SER A 18 15.91 15.52 20.66
CA SER A 18 14.89 16.44 21.18
C SER A 18 14.66 17.67 20.28
N ALA A 19 15.51 17.88 19.28
CA ALA A 19 15.35 18.99 18.34
C ALA A 19 14.22 18.71 17.35
N ASP A 20 13.56 19.76 16.89
CA ASP A 20 12.48 19.67 15.89
C ASP A 20 12.98 20.02 14.49
N ARG A 21 14.11 20.72 14.36
CA ARG A 21 14.62 21.25 13.09
C ARG A 21 16.06 20.82 12.85
N PHE A 22 16.36 20.52 11.59
CA PHE A 22 17.63 19.95 11.16
C PHE A 22 18.13 20.59 9.87
N ASP A 23 19.46 20.61 9.73
CA ASP A 23 20.16 20.83 8.48
C ASP A 23 20.73 19.50 8.02
N ILE A 24 20.56 19.18 6.72
CA ILE A 24 20.95 17.89 6.15
C ILE A 24 21.97 18.12 5.04
N HIS A 25 23.13 17.54 5.20
CA HIS A 25 24.15 17.49 4.17
C HIS A 25 23.99 16.23 3.33
N VAL A 26 23.74 16.42 2.04
CA VAL A 26 23.64 15.33 1.06
C VAL A 26 24.92 15.28 0.23
N GLN A 27 25.53 14.11 0.14
CA GLN A 27 26.73 13.84 -0.66
C GLN A 27 26.63 12.47 -1.31
N LYS A 28 26.96 12.38 -2.60
CA LYS A 28 26.95 11.13 -3.39
C LYS A 28 25.61 10.38 -3.30
N GLY A 29 24.48 11.08 -3.32
CA GLY A 29 23.15 10.47 -3.28
C GLY A 29 22.70 9.94 -1.92
N ALA A 30 23.43 10.20 -0.84
CA ALA A 30 23.09 9.77 0.52
C ALA A 30 23.21 10.93 1.53
N VAL A 31 22.59 10.75 2.70
CA VAL A 31 22.76 11.67 3.84
C VAL A 31 24.14 11.49 4.43
N ALA A 32 25.02 12.47 4.22
CA ALA A 32 26.37 12.45 4.77
C ALA A 32 26.40 12.94 6.22
N GLN A 33 25.57 13.92 6.57
CA GLN A 33 25.49 14.49 7.90
C GLN A 33 24.10 15.05 8.17
N LEU A 34 23.68 14.94 9.42
CA LEU A 34 22.42 15.46 9.93
C LEU A 34 22.72 16.17 11.24
N ILE A 35 22.46 17.47 11.29
CA ILE A 35 22.79 18.32 12.44
C ILE A 35 21.57 19.12 12.87
N ARG A 36 21.50 19.48 14.13
CA ARG A 36 20.48 20.40 14.63
C ARG A 36 20.62 21.75 13.95
N ALA A 37 19.53 22.28 13.38
CA ALA A 37 19.56 23.61 12.77
C ALA A 37 19.88 24.70 13.81
N GLN A 38 20.88 25.55 13.48
CA GLN A 38 21.34 26.65 14.35
C GLN A 38 20.63 27.96 14.03
N LYS A 39 19.35 27.92 13.66
CA LYS A 39 18.58 29.12 13.34
C LYS A 39 17.94 29.72 14.59
N ALA A 40 17.75 31.06 14.58
CA ALA A 40 17.07 31.74 15.69
C ALA A 40 15.71 31.10 15.98
N PRO A 41 15.26 31.05 17.26
CA PRO A 41 13.99 30.47 17.62
C PRO A 41 12.80 30.97 16.79
N ASP A 42 12.82 32.22 16.38
CA ASP A 42 11.75 32.87 15.61
C ASP A 42 11.88 32.64 14.09
N SER A 43 12.92 31.91 13.60
CA SER A 43 13.02 31.61 12.18
C SER A 43 11.95 30.61 11.75
N ILE A 44 11.31 30.87 10.59
CA ILE A 44 10.33 29.97 10.00
C ILE A 44 11.04 28.73 9.42
N ALA A 45 10.54 27.53 9.67
CA ALA A 45 11.04 26.30 9.05
C ALA A 45 10.89 26.36 7.51
N SER A 46 11.84 25.76 6.79
CA SER A 46 11.78 25.68 5.31
C SER A 46 10.66 24.75 4.82
N GLY A 47 10.21 23.82 5.67
CA GLY A 47 9.16 22.87 5.38
C GLY A 47 9.35 21.58 6.18
N THR A 48 8.51 20.58 5.88
CA THR A 48 8.62 19.22 6.46
C THR A 48 9.29 18.29 5.46
N LEU A 49 10.38 17.66 5.88
CA LEU A 49 11.09 16.67 5.09
C LEU A 49 10.66 15.26 5.47
N LEU A 50 10.22 14.53 4.46
CA LEU A 50 9.86 13.11 4.56
C LEU A 50 10.85 12.28 3.73
N PRO A 51 11.09 11.02 4.07
CA PRO A 51 11.61 10.05 3.13
C PRO A 51 10.62 9.89 1.97
N CYS A 52 11.07 9.40 0.83
CA CYS A 52 10.16 9.03 -0.24
C CYS A 52 9.15 7.97 0.23
N LEU A 53 7.95 8.07 -0.30
CA LEU A 53 6.78 7.32 0.12
C LEU A 53 6.82 5.86 -0.37
N VAL A 54 6.04 5.01 0.26
CA VAL A 54 5.87 3.60 -0.10
C VAL A 54 4.38 3.30 -0.19
N ASP A 55 3.94 2.81 -1.35
CA ASP A 55 2.55 2.47 -1.63
C ASP A 55 2.38 0.95 -1.68
N ALA A 56 1.89 0.37 -0.60
CA ALA A 56 1.87 -1.08 -0.42
C ALA A 56 0.67 -1.78 -1.07
N HIS A 57 -0.22 -1.04 -1.76
CA HIS A 57 -1.40 -1.64 -2.37
C HIS A 57 -1.96 -0.74 -3.49
N VAL A 58 -1.75 -1.14 -4.74
CA VAL A 58 -2.25 -0.45 -5.93
C VAL A 58 -2.70 -1.46 -7.00
N HIS A 59 -3.41 -0.98 -8.03
CA HIS A 59 -3.87 -1.75 -9.17
C HIS A 59 -3.48 -1.06 -10.48
N ILE A 60 -2.18 -1.15 -10.86
CA ILE A 60 -1.71 -0.45 -12.06
C ILE A 60 -2.03 -1.16 -13.38
N ASP A 61 -2.49 -2.42 -13.34
CA ASP A 61 -2.86 -3.20 -14.51
C ASP A 61 -4.24 -2.84 -15.10
N LYS A 62 -5.06 -2.11 -14.35
CA LYS A 62 -6.43 -1.75 -14.72
C LYS A 62 -6.79 -0.28 -14.46
N THR A 63 -5.79 0.57 -14.34
CA THR A 63 -5.92 2.01 -14.05
C THR A 63 -6.20 2.84 -15.32
N TYR A 64 -6.78 4.04 -15.15
CA TYR A 64 -7.12 5.01 -16.20
C TYR A 64 -8.04 4.50 -17.31
N VAL A 65 -8.97 3.63 -16.96
CA VAL A 65 -9.90 2.99 -17.90
C VAL A 65 -11.37 3.37 -17.65
N VAL A 66 -11.64 4.23 -16.68
CA VAL A 66 -13.03 4.56 -16.26
C VAL A 66 -13.87 5.13 -17.39
N ASP A 67 -13.29 5.90 -18.30
CA ASP A 67 -14.01 6.48 -19.45
C ASP A 67 -14.49 5.40 -20.45
N GLU A 68 -13.80 4.25 -20.48
CA GLU A 68 -14.15 3.11 -21.34
C GLU A 68 -15.08 2.13 -20.64
N VAL A 69 -14.81 1.86 -19.36
CA VAL A 69 -15.46 0.79 -18.59
C VAL A 69 -16.68 1.29 -17.83
N GLY A 70 -16.69 2.56 -17.44
CA GLY A 70 -17.71 3.14 -16.57
C GLY A 70 -17.48 2.89 -15.09
N ALA A 71 -18.19 3.63 -14.26
CA ALA A 71 -18.15 3.55 -12.79
C ALA A 71 -19.17 2.53 -12.26
N ALA A 72 -18.85 1.88 -11.14
CA ALA A 72 -19.73 0.89 -10.52
C ALA A 72 -20.78 1.46 -9.56
N ASP A 73 -20.70 2.77 -9.26
CA ASP A 73 -21.61 3.45 -8.35
C ASP A 73 -21.70 2.76 -6.98
N GLY A 74 -20.54 2.44 -6.40
CA GLY A 74 -20.43 1.86 -5.06
C GLY A 74 -20.74 0.37 -4.93
N ASP A 75 -20.89 -0.35 -6.01
CA ASP A 75 -21.13 -1.80 -6.00
C ASP A 75 -19.86 -2.56 -6.40
N LEU A 76 -19.21 -3.19 -5.43
CA LEU A 76 -18.00 -3.98 -5.61
C LEU A 76 -18.15 -5.08 -6.66
N PHE A 77 -19.26 -5.84 -6.63
CA PHE A 77 -19.47 -6.94 -7.57
C PHE A 77 -19.82 -6.46 -8.98
N LYS A 78 -20.50 -5.30 -9.08
CA LYS A 78 -20.67 -4.62 -10.37
C LYS A 78 -19.32 -4.16 -10.93
N ALA A 79 -18.43 -3.59 -10.11
CA ALA A 79 -17.09 -3.22 -10.52
C ALA A 79 -16.29 -4.42 -11.05
N ILE A 80 -16.29 -5.54 -10.33
CA ILE A 80 -15.65 -6.81 -10.76
C ILE A 80 -16.20 -7.26 -12.12
N THR A 81 -17.52 -7.20 -12.29
CA THR A 81 -18.19 -7.60 -13.53
C THR A 81 -17.80 -6.71 -14.71
N LEU A 82 -17.86 -5.39 -14.54
CA LEU A 82 -17.49 -4.42 -15.56
C LEU A 82 -16.03 -4.61 -16.00
N MET A 83 -15.11 -4.69 -15.04
CA MET A 83 -13.68 -4.91 -15.34
C MET A 83 -13.44 -6.25 -16.03
N GLY A 84 -14.11 -7.32 -15.60
CA GLY A 84 -14.01 -8.63 -16.23
C GLY A 84 -14.46 -8.65 -17.71
N GLN A 85 -15.52 -7.91 -18.04
CA GLN A 85 -16.02 -7.78 -19.41
C GLN A 85 -15.07 -7.02 -20.34
N HIS A 86 -14.40 -5.99 -19.82
CA HIS A 86 -13.55 -5.11 -20.62
C HIS A 86 -12.10 -5.59 -20.72
N ARG A 87 -11.60 -6.33 -19.71
CA ARG A 87 -10.21 -6.82 -19.69
C ARG A 87 -9.80 -7.56 -20.95
N ALA A 88 -10.65 -8.36 -21.53
CA ALA A 88 -10.37 -9.14 -22.73
C ALA A 88 -10.15 -8.27 -23.99
N MET A 89 -10.49 -6.99 -23.94
CA MET A 89 -10.34 -6.06 -25.08
C MET A 89 -9.03 -5.27 -25.03
N TRP A 90 -8.34 -5.25 -23.89
CA TRP A 90 -7.09 -4.49 -23.74
C TRP A 90 -5.91 -5.21 -24.37
N THR A 91 -5.14 -4.47 -25.14
CA THR A 91 -3.88 -4.96 -25.69
C THR A 91 -2.75 -4.81 -24.66
N ALA A 92 -1.67 -5.54 -24.85
CA ALA A 92 -0.47 -5.37 -24.02
C ALA A 92 0.08 -3.93 -24.10
N ALA A 93 -0.12 -3.24 -25.23
CA ALA A 93 0.30 -1.85 -25.39
C ALA A 93 -0.55 -0.87 -24.56
N ASP A 94 -1.85 -1.08 -24.46
CA ASP A 94 -2.75 -0.25 -23.62
C ASP A 94 -2.38 -0.44 -22.14
N ILE A 95 -2.20 -1.68 -21.70
CA ILE A 95 -1.79 -2.01 -20.33
C ILE A 95 -0.43 -1.37 -20.03
N ALA A 96 0.54 -1.46 -20.95
CA ALA A 96 1.87 -0.88 -20.76
C ALA A 96 1.82 0.64 -20.64
N ALA A 97 1.04 1.32 -21.47
CA ALA A 97 0.89 2.77 -21.42
C ALA A 97 0.28 3.23 -20.07
N ASN A 98 -0.75 2.54 -19.59
CA ASN A 98 -1.39 2.85 -18.32
C ASN A 98 -0.49 2.56 -17.11
N MET A 99 0.17 1.41 -17.08
CA MET A 99 1.14 1.07 -16.03
C MET A 99 2.30 2.07 -15.98
N GLN A 100 2.87 2.43 -17.13
CA GLN A 100 3.95 3.40 -17.23
C GLN A 100 3.52 4.77 -16.70
N ARG A 101 2.30 5.23 -17.08
CA ARG A 101 1.73 6.47 -16.58
C ARG A 101 1.58 6.46 -15.06
N ALA A 102 1.07 5.36 -14.49
CA ALA A 102 0.87 5.20 -13.06
C ALA A 102 2.19 5.29 -12.27
N VAL A 103 3.23 4.54 -12.71
CA VAL A 103 4.53 4.54 -12.03
C VAL A 103 5.23 5.90 -12.18
N LEU A 104 5.12 6.56 -13.34
CA LEU A 104 5.69 7.89 -13.56
C LEU A 104 4.99 8.94 -12.67
N GLU A 105 3.67 8.90 -12.55
CA GLU A 105 2.91 9.79 -11.67
C GLU A 105 3.32 9.58 -10.21
N ALA A 106 3.34 8.34 -9.73
CA ALA A 106 3.79 8.00 -8.38
C ALA A 106 5.23 8.45 -8.10
N TYR A 107 6.15 8.23 -9.04
CA TYR A 107 7.54 8.68 -8.95
C TYR A 107 7.66 10.19 -8.81
N ASN A 108 6.91 10.95 -9.63
CA ASN A 108 6.92 12.42 -9.58
C ASN A 108 6.31 12.95 -8.27
N HIS A 109 5.36 12.22 -7.65
CA HIS A 109 4.78 12.55 -6.36
C HIS A 109 5.61 12.07 -5.16
N GLY A 110 6.72 11.37 -5.38
CA GLY A 110 7.66 11.00 -4.32
C GLY A 110 7.56 9.56 -3.85
N THR A 111 6.80 8.69 -4.52
CA THR A 111 6.73 7.27 -4.21
C THR A 111 7.93 6.53 -4.78
N ARG A 112 8.64 5.76 -3.94
CA ARG A 112 9.84 4.99 -4.34
C ARG A 112 9.60 3.48 -4.40
N ALA A 113 8.51 2.98 -3.86
CA ALA A 113 8.15 1.57 -3.95
C ALA A 113 6.64 1.41 -4.06
N MET A 114 6.19 0.48 -4.88
CA MET A 114 4.78 0.17 -5.10
C MET A 114 4.59 -1.34 -5.13
N ARG A 115 3.50 -1.82 -4.49
CA ARG A 115 3.05 -3.20 -4.60
C ARG A 115 1.73 -3.22 -5.36
N THR A 116 1.74 -3.78 -6.58
CA THR A 116 0.54 -3.88 -7.42
C THR A 116 -0.08 -5.26 -7.35
N HIS A 117 -1.41 -5.28 -7.31
CA HIS A 117 -2.21 -6.51 -7.38
C HIS A 117 -2.65 -6.73 -8.83
N LEU A 118 -2.15 -7.80 -9.45
CA LEU A 118 -2.52 -8.19 -10.81
C LEU A 118 -3.70 -9.16 -10.74
N ASP A 119 -4.78 -8.87 -11.45
CA ASP A 119 -5.91 -9.77 -11.54
C ASP A 119 -5.50 -11.10 -12.18
N TRP A 120 -5.46 -12.18 -11.38
CA TRP A 120 -4.89 -13.45 -11.76
C TRP A 120 -5.89 -14.58 -11.65
N VAL A 121 -6.44 -15.02 -12.77
CA VAL A 121 -7.51 -16.02 -12.82
C VAL A 121 -7.12 -17.37 -13.43
N GLU A 122 -5.93 -17.46 -14.04
CA GLU A 122 -5.41 -18.66 -14.71
C GLU A 122 -3.97 -18.97 -14.27
N ALA A 123 -3.60 -20.25 -14.25
CA ALA A 123 -2.25 -20.68 -13.84
C ALA A 123 -1.12 -20.08 -14.70
N ALA A 124 -1.37 -19.82 -15.99
CA ALA A 124 -0.40 -19.24 -16.91
C ALA A 124 -0.07 -17.76 -16.63
N GLY A 125 -0.84 -17.11 -15.77
CA GLY A 125 -0.72 -15.68 -15.49
C GLY A 125 -1.51 -14.78 -16.43
N PRO A 126 -1.79 -13.52 -16.01
CA PRO A 126 -2.51 -12.56 -16.83
C PRO A 126 -1.64 -11.97 -17.93
N ALA A 127 -2.28 -11.40 -18.96
CA ALA A 127 -1.57 -10.67 -20.02
C ALA A 127 -0.73 -9.50 -19.48
N SER A 128 -1.15 -8.90 -18.36
CA SER A 128 -0.41 -7.84 -17.66
C SER A 128 0.91 -8.29 -17.04
N LEU A 129 1.15 -9.61 -16.88
CA LEU A 129 2.34 -10.13 -16.21
C LEU A 129 3.62 -9.79 -16.96
N SER A 130 3.65 -10.07 -18.27
CA SER A 130 4.84 -9.79 -19.11
C SER A 130 5.11 -8.27 -19.22
N VAL A 131 4.04 -7.47 -19.22
CA VAL A 131 4.11 -6.00 -19.17
C VAL A 131 4.71 -5.54 -17.84
N PHE A 132 4.26 -6.12 -16.73
CA PHE A 132 4.80 -5.84 -15.41
C PHE A 132 6.30 -6.19 -15.30
N GLU A 133 6.73 -7.35 -15.81
CA GLU A 133 8.14 -7.75 -15.82
C GLU A 133 9.01 -6.73 -16.57
N ALA A 134 8.58 -6.31 -17.74
CA ALA A 134 9.29 -5.31 -18.54
C ALA A 134 9.34 -3.94 -17.82
N LEU A 135 8.23 -3.52 -17.24
CA LEU A 135 8.13 -2.27 -16.48
C LEU A 135 9.02 -2.30 -15.22
N ARG A 136 9.02 -3.41 -14.48
CA ARG A 136 9.88 -3.60 -13.31
C ARG A 136 11.35 -3.45 -13.68
N ASP A 137 11.78 -4.08 -14.76
CA ASP A 137 13.17 -4.02 -15.23
C ASP A 137 13.55 -2.61 -15.69
N GLU A 138 12.64 -1.89 -16.37
CA GLU A 138 12.84 -0.49 -16.78
C GLU A 138 12.97 0.46 -15.58
N TRP A 139 12.15 0.26 -14.53
CA TRP A 139 12.13 1.15 -13.36
C TRP A 139 13.12 0.75 -12.26
N ARG A 140 13.87 -0.33 -12.42
CA ARG A 140 14.86 -0.78 -11.44
C ARG A 140 15.84 0.32 -11.06
N GLY A 141 16.06 0.50 -9.76
CA GLY A 141 16.88 1.60 -9.20
C GLY A 141 16.17 2.95 -9.07
N ARG A 142 14.95 3.10 -9.62
CA ARG A 142 14.12 4.31 -9.48
C ARG A 142 12.90 4.09 -8.60
N VAL A 143 12.11 3.07 -8.91
CA VAL A 143 10.95 2.61 -8.13
C VAL A 143 11.02 1.11 -7.98
N VAL A 144 10.92 0.61 -6.76
CA VAL A 144 10.81 -0.83 -6.47
C VAL A 144 9.39 -1.26 -6.81
N LEU A 145 9.23 -2.25 -7.68
CA LEU A 145 7.94 -2.80 -8.04
C LEU A 145 7.80 -4.23 -7.52
N GLN A 146 6.76 -4.46 -6.72
CA GLN A 146 6.33 -5.79 -6.29
C GLN A 146 4.98 -6.11 -6.92
N CYS A 147 4.69 -7.40 -7.17
CA CYS A 147 3.37 -7.82 -7.61
C CYS A 147 2.77 -8.87 -6.68
N VAL A 148 1.44 -8.89 -6.65
CA VAL A 148 0.62 -9.89 -5.96
C VAL A 148 -0.32 -10.52 -6.97
N SER A 149 -0.53 -11.83 -6.92
CA SER A 149 -1.62 -12.44 -7.67
C SER A 149 -2.96 -12.16 -6.99
N LEU A 150 -3.78 -11.29 -7.53
CA LEU A 150 -5.15 -11.13 -7.05
C LEU A 150 -6.02 -12.25 -7.64
N THR A 151 -6.13 -13.33 -6.90
CA THR A 151 -6.76 -14.58 -7.34
C THR A 151 -8.07 -14.79 -6.60
N PRO A 152 -9.18 -15.19 -7.27
CA PRO A 152 -10.37 -15.66 -6.56
C PRO A 152 -10.02 -16.84 -5.64
N LEU A 153 -10.44 -16.78 -4.37
CA LEU A 153 -10.15 -17.86 -3.41
C LEU A 153 -10.60 -19.24 -3.88
N ASP A 154 -11.62 -19.28 -4.74
CA ASP A 154 -12.17 -20.53 -5.29
C ASP A 154 -11.19 -21.27 -6.23
N LYS A 155 -10.11 -20.63 -6.69
CA LYS A 155 -9.02 -21.30 -7.43
C LYS A 155 -8.18 -22.25 -6.54
N PHE A 156 -8.36 -22.17 -5.22
CA PHE A 156 -7.74 -23.05 -4.23
C PHE A 156 -8.71 -24.13 -3.73
N ASP A 157 -9.52 -24.70 -4.63
CA ASP A 157 -10.49 -25.76 -4.36
C ASP A 157 -9.90 -27.17 -4.23
N GLY A 158 -8.61 -27.32 -4.51
CA GLY A 158 -7.89 -28.60 -4.57
C GLY A 158 -7.54 -29.02 -6.00
N SER A 159 -7.93 -28.23 -7.01
CA SER A 159 -7.41 -28.36 -8.37
C SER A 159 -5.94 -27.91 -8.46
N SER A 160 -5.31 -28.10 -9.62
CA SER A 160 -3.92 -27.67 -9.84
C SER A 160 -3.77 -26.18 -10.16
N GLU A 161 -4.86 -25.38 -10.21
CA GLU A 161 -4.81 -23.98 -10.63
C GLU A 161 -4.04 -23.12 -9.62
N GLY A 162 -4.42 -23.16 -8.33
CA GLY A 162 -3.76 -22.38 -7.28
C GLY A 162 -2.28 -22.73 -7.13
N GLU A 163 -1.94 -24.01 -7.23
CA GLU A 163 -0.54 -24.48 -7.24
C GLU A 163 0.23 -23.98 -8.47
N GLY A 164 -0.41 -23.93 -9.64
CA GLY A 164 0.16 -23.37 -10.86
C GLY A 164 0.50 -21.89 -10.73
N ILE A 165 -0.38 -21.10 -10.11
CA ILE A 165 -0.17 -19.68 -9.81
C ILE A 165 1.01 -19.50 -8.85
N ALA A 166 1.08 -20.26 -7.77
CA ALA A 166 2.17 -20.19 -6.81
C ALA A 166 3.54 -20.51 -7.45
N ARG A 167 3.58 -21.50 -8.34
CA ARG A 167 4.80 -21.86 -9.09
C ARG A 167 5.26 -20.73 -10.02
N GLU A 168 4.34 -20.05 -10.69
CA GLU A 168 4.68 -18.93 -11.57
C GLU A 168 5.21 -17.73 -10.77
N LEU A 169 4.64 -17.42 -9.61
CA LEU A 169 5.16 -16.40 -8.70
C LEU A 169 6.56 -16.74 -8.18
N ALA A 170 6.81 -18.00 -7.86
CA ALA A 170 8.15 -18.47 -7.48
C ALA A 170 9.16 -18.30 -8.61
N ARG A 171 8.76 -18.53 -9.88
CA ARG A 171 9.58 -18.23 -11.06
C ARG A 171 9.91 -16.74 -11.15
N LEU A 172 8.92 -15.86 -10.95
CA LEU A 172 9.13 -14.40 -10.93
C LEU A 172 10.12 -13.97 -9.85
N ASN A 173 10.09 -14.60 -8.68
CA ASN A 173 11.04 -14.32 -7.61
C ASN A 173 12.48 -14.72 -7.94
N GLN A 174 12.69 -15.64 -8.90
CA GLN A 174 14.03 -15.99 -9.37
C GLN A 174 14.59 -14.96 -10.35
N SER A 175 13.73 -14.25 -11.09
CA SER A 175 14.13 -13.19 -12.04
C SER A 175 14.21 -11.80 -11.39
N GLY A 176 13.53 -11.59 -10.25
CA GLY A 176 13.55 -10.33 -9.51
C GLY A 176 14.81 -10.11 -8.68
N SER A 177 15.10 -8.86 -8.37
CA SER A 177 16.21 -8.48 -7.48
C SER A 177 15.72 -8.41 -6.02
N LYS A 178 15.91 -9.49 -5.26
CA LYS A 178 15.61 -9.49 -3.82
C LYS A 178 16.44 -8.45 -3.06
N ALA A 179 17.65 -8.17 -3.49
CA ALA A 179 18.52 -7.17 -2.88
C ALA A 179 17.95 -5.75 -3.00
N ASP A 180 17.17 -5.49 -4.06
CA ASP A 180 16.49 -4.21 -4.28
C ASP A 180 15.08 -4.17 -3.66
N GLY A 181 14.60 -5.29 -3.10
CA GLY A 181 13.27 -5.42 -2.50
C GLY A 181 12.17 -5.84 -3.48
N GLU A 182 12.54 -6.27 -4.71
CA GLU A 182 11.58 -6.82 -5.67
C GLU A 182 11.07 -8.19 -5.18
N SER A 183 9.76 -8.41 -5.26
CA SER A 183 9.14 -9.69 -4.92
C SER A 183 7.78 -9.87 -5.60
N ALA A 184 7.39 -11.14 -5.76
CA ALA A 184 6.07 -11.57 -6.17
C ALA A 184 5.44 -12.38 -5.04
N LEU A 185 4.20 -12.06 -4.67
CA LEU A 185 3.48 -12.62 -3.53
C LEU A 185 2.24 -13.37 -4.00
N LEU A 186 1.87 -14.40 -3.26
CA LEU A 186 0.61 -15.10 -3.48
C LEU A 186 -0.51 -14.34 -2.78
N GLY A 187 -1.58 -14.02 -3.51
CA GLY A 187 -2.72 -13.30 -2.98
C GLY A 187 -4.05 -13.96 -3.32
N ALA A 188 -5.07 -13.63 -2.55
CA ALA A 188 -6.42 -14.04 -2.83
C ALA A 188 -7.44 -12.99 -2.38
N PHE A 189 -8.59 -12.96 -3.08
CA PHE A 189 -9.77 -12.21 -2.66
C PHE A 189 -10.62 -13.10 -1.75
N VAL A 190 -10.80 -12.66 -0.51
CA VAL A 190 -11.44 -13.41 0.59
C VAL A 190 -12.64 -12.65 1.13
N TYR A 191 -13.81 -12.97 0.61
CA TYR A 191 -15.06 -12.38 1.08
C TYR A 191 -16.26 -13.29 0.76
N LYS A 192 -16.96 -13.77 1.80
CA LYS A 192 -18.16 -14.62 1.67
C LYS A 192 -17.95 -15.92 0.87
N ASN A 193 -16.76 -16.49 0.90
CA ASN A 193 -16.47 -17.74 0.19
C ASN A 193 -17.01 -18.95 0.95
N SER A 194 -17.57 -19.92 0.22
CA SER A 194 -17.85 -21.25 0.76
C SER A 194 -16.54 -21.99 1.07
N ASP A 195 -16.55 -22.84 2.09
CA ASP A 195 -15.37 -23.64 2.49
C ASP A 195 -14.09 -22.84 2.69
N MET A 196 -14.26 -21.56 3.13
CA MET A 196 -13.21 -20.56 3.22
C MET A 196 -11.96 -21.07 3.95
N TYR A 197 -12.10 -21.68 5.12
CA TYR A 197 -10.97 -22.20 5.89
C TYR A 197 -10.16 -23.26 5.14
N ALA A 198 -10.84 -24.20 4.45
CA ALA A 198 -10.16 -25.24 3.69
C ALA A 198 -9.41 -24.67 2.48
N LYS A 199 -9.99 -23.67 1.81
CA LYS A 199 -9.36 -22.99 0.68
C LYS A 199 -8.17 -22.12 1.14
N LEU A 200 -8.34 -21.35 2.21
CA LEU A 200 -7.26 -20.59 2.82
C LEU A 200 -6.10 -21.49 3.25
N GLN A 201 -6.37 -22.66 3.87
CA GLN A 201 -5.30 -23.60 4.22
C GLN A 201 -4.48 -23.99 2.98
N ARG A 202 -5.13 -24.25 1.83
CA ARG A 202 -4.40 -24.55 0.59
C ARG A 202 -3.59 -23.38 0.04
N VAL A 203 -4.05 -22.13 0.26
CA VAL A 203 -3.24 -20.94 -0.05
C VAL A 203 -1.96 -20.93 0.79
N PHE A 204 -2.08 -21.20 2.11
CA PHE A 204 -0.93 -21.31 3.00
C PHE A 204 -0.01 -22.48 2.61
N ASP A 205 -0.58 -23.64 2.28
CA ASP A 205 0.20 -24.81 1.86
C ASP A 205 1.02 -24.50 0.59
N ALA A 206 0.40 -23.86 -0.41
CA ALA A 206 1.07 -23.43 -1.64
C ALA A 206 2.15 -22.37 -1.37
N ALA A 207 1.87 -21.39 -0.51
CA ALA A 207 2.85 -20.37 -0.14
C ALA A 207 4.06 -20.98 0.60
N ILE A 208 3.84 -21.93 1.49
CA ILE A 208 4.91 -22.66 2.20
C ILE A 208 5.75 -23.49 1.23
N ALA A 209 5.11 -24.22 0.31
CA ALA A 209 5.79 -25.07 -0.66
C ALA A 209 6.71 -24.28 -1.61
N HIS A 210 6.38 -23.02 -1.88
CA HIS A 210 7.11 -22.16 -2.83
C HIS A 210 7.84 -20.98 -2.18
N ASP A 211 7.93 -20.90 -0.84
CA ASP A 211 8.54 -19.79 -0.06
C ASP A 211 8.02 -18.41 -0.49
N LEU A 212 6.69 -18.26 -0.59
CA LEU A 212 6.02 -17.04 -0.98
C LEU A 212 5.47 -16.31 0.25
N GLN A 213 5.52 -14.99 0.27
CA GLN A 213 4.72 -14.19 1.19
C GLN A 213 3.26 -14.13 0.70
N LEU A 214 2.35 -13.78 1.60
CA LEU A 214 0.91 -13.69 1.33
C LEU A 214 0.42 -12.25 1.40
N ASP A 215 -0.52 -11.90 0.50
CA ASP A 215 -1.20 -10.59 0.53
C ASP A 215 -2.65 -10.74 0.08
N PHE A 216 -3.58 -10.47 0.98
CA PHE A 216 -5.01 -10.72 0.79
C PHE A 216 -5.82 -9.44 0.66
N HIS A 217 -6.78 -9.43 -0.28
CA HIS A 217 -7.97 -8.58 -0.17
C HIS A 217 -8.94 -9.31 0.73
N VAL A 218 -9.29 -8.77 1.88
CA VAL A 218 -10.08 -9.48 2.86
C VAL A 218 -11.20 -8.63 3.44
N ASP A 219 -12.39 -9.25 3.56
CA ASP A 219 -13.57 -8.66 4.20
C ASP A 219 -13.88 -7.24 3.68
N GLU A 220 -13.76 -7.06 2.35
CA GLU A 220 -14.01 -5.82 1.65
C GLU A 220 -15.52 -5.61 1.46
N GLY A 221 -16.20 -5.35 2.55
CA GLY A 221 -17.64 -5.10 2.61
C GLY A 221 -18.07 -4.67 4.01
N LEU A 222 -19.34 -4.31 4.15
CA LEU A 222 -19.97 -3.94 5.44
C LEU A 222 -20.78 -5.14 5.97
N ASP A 223 -20.10 -6.21 6.31
CA ASP A 223 -20.72 -7.44 6.83
C ASP A 223 -20.21 -7.72 8.24
N ALA A 224 -21.09 -7.59 9.23
CA ALA A 224 -20.72 -7.81 10.62
C ALA A 224 -20.31 -9.27 10.91
N ASP A 225 -20.78 -10.23 10.09
CA ASP A 225 -20.49 -11.66 10.24
C ASP A 225 -19.23 -12.10 9.45
N ALA A 226 -18.56 -11.17 8.74
CA ALA A 226 -17.34 -11.48 8.01
C ALA A 226 -16.23 -11.95 8.96
N CYS A 227 -15.55 -13.03 8.59
CA CYS A 227 -14.53 -13.67 9.43
C CYS A 227 -13.25 -14.03 8.66
N GLY A 228 -13.06 -13.48 7.45
CA GLY A 228 -11.90 -13.74 6.61
C GLY A 228 -10.59 -13.33 7.28
N LEU A 229 -10.52 -12.11 7.80
CA LEU A 229 -9.35 -11.60 8.50
C LEU A 229 -8.99 -12.47 9.72
N ARG A 230 -10.00 -12.88 10.50
CA ARG A 230 -9.81 -13.76 11.64
C ARG A 230 -9.26 -15.13 11.20
N ALA A 231 -9.84 -15.73 10.15
CA ALA A 231 -9.40 -17.01 9.62
C ALA A 231 -7.96 -16.97 9.13
N ILE A 232 -7.57 -15.88 8.43
CA ILE A 232 -6.19 -15.68 7.98
C ILE A 232 -5.24 -15.57 9.17
N ALA A 233 -5.59 -14.82 10.22
CA ALA A 233 -4.76 -14.69 11.41
C ALA A 233 -4.56 -16.03 12.14
N GLU A 234 -5.64 -16.79 12.35
CA GLU A 234 -5.60 -18.14 12.96
C GLU A 234 -4.73 -19.11 12.14
N LEU A 235 -4.85 -19.08 10.81
CA LEU A 235 -4.05 -19.93 9.93
C LEU A 235 -2.59 -19.48 9.87
N ALA A 236 -2.28 -18.19 9.92
CA ALA A 236 -0.91 -17.70 10.00
C ALA A 236 -0.20 -18.19 11.27
N ILE A 237 -0.89 -18.16 12.41
CA ILE A 237 -0.38 -18.70 13.68
C ILE A 237 -0.19 -20.22 13.59
N ARG A 238 -1.22 -20.93 13.13
CA ARG A 238 -1.25 -22.41 13.04
C ARG A 238 -0.14 -22.97 12.14
N ASN A 239 0.15 -22.28 11.04
CA ASN A 239 1.16 -22.69 10.06
C ASN A 239 2.55 -22.13 10.34
N ASN A 240 2.80 -21.43 11.47
CA ASN A 240 4.04 -20.74 11.80
C ASN A 240 4.46 -19.76 10.70
N TYR A 241 3.49 -18.98 10.19
CA TYR A 241 3.66 -18.05 9.05
C TYR A 241 3.61 -16.59 9.48
N GLN A 242 3.87 -16.30 10.76
CA GLN A 242 3.82 -14.97 11.35
C GLN A 242 4.81 -14.03 10.65
N GLY A 243 4.37 -12.77 10.44
CA GLY A 243 5.17 -11.72 9.82
C GLY A 243 5.36 -11.84 8.31
N LYS A 244 4.67 -12.78 7.66
CA LYS A 244 4.73 -13.00 6.20
C LYS A 244 3.41 -12.71 5.49
N VAL A 245 2.43 -12.12 6.17
CA VAL A 245 1.07 -11.95 5.66
C VAL A 245 0.64 -10.50 5.74
N THR A 246 0.18 -9.95 4.63
CA THR A 246 -0.47 -8.63 4.51
C THR A 246 -1.95 -8.83 4.25
N CYS A 247 -2.80 -7.96 4.84
CA CYS A 247 -4.25 -7.95 4.66
C CYS A 247 -4.71 -6.53 4.30
N GLY A 248 -5.23 -6.36 3.10
CA GLY A 248 -5.86 -5.13 2.63
C GLY A 248 -7.34 -5.07 2.97
N HIS A 249 -7.89 -3.87 3.00
CA HIS A 249 -9.29 -3.50 3.25
C HIS A 249 -9.76 -3.77 4.68
N ALA A 250 -10.17 -4.97 5.03
CA ALA A 250 -10.75 -5.32 6.32
C ALA A 250 -11.90 -4.36 6.73
N CYS A 251 -12.73 -3.95 5.76
CA CYS A 251 -13.81 -2.97 5.93
C CYS A 251 -14.84 -3.41 6.95
N SER A 252 -15.14 -4.71 6.99
CA SER A 252 -16.14 -5.31 7.87
C SER A 252 -15.86 -5.11 9.35
N LEU A 253 -14.58 -4.91 9.75
CA LEU A 253 -14.23 -4.54 11.13
C LEU A 253 -14.93 -3.25 11.58
N SER A 254 -15.27 -2.33 10.66
CA SER A 254 -15.90 -1.06 11.00
C SER A 254 -17.34 -1.22 11.53
N VAL A 255 -18.05 -2.26 11.12
CA VAL A 255 -19.43 -2.55 11.49
C VAL A 255 -19.58 -3.69 12.50
N GLN A 256 -18.50 -4.40 12.82
CA GLN A 256 -18.50 -5.43 13.83
C GLN A 256 -18.63 -4.86 15.24
N PRO A 257 -19.27 -5.56 16.18
CA PRO A 257 -19.21 -5.22 17.60
C PRO A 257 -17.76 -5.01 18.05
N LEU A 258 -17.49 -3.97 18.83
CA LEU A 258 -16.12 -3.59 19.20
C LEU A 258 -15.35 -4.76 19.84
N ALA A 259 -16.00 -5.54 20.71
CA ALA A 259 -15.35 -6.68 21.37
C ALA A 259 -14.90 -7.77 20.38
N GLU A 260 -15.67 -8.03 19.32
CA GLU A 260 -15.34 -8.99 18.27
C GLU A 260 -14.21 -8.49 17.39
N ALA A 261 -14.29 -7.22 16.97
CA ALA A 261 -13.22 -6.58 16.21
C ALA A 261 -11.89 -6.56 16.99
N GLU A 262 -11.91 -6.25 18.29
CA GLU A 262 -10.74 -6.29 19.15
C GLU A 262 -10.18 -7.72 19.34
N ALA A 263 -11.05 -8.73 19.44
CA ALA A 263 -10.62 -10.12 19.51
C ALA A 263 -9.89 -10.54 18.22
N THR A 264 -10.42 -10.14 17.05
CA THR A 264 -9.77 -10.37 15.75
C THR A 264 -8.44 -9.63 15.65
N LEU A 265 -8.37 -8.36 16.06
CA LEU A 265 -7.13 -7.59 16.04
C LEU A 265 -6.05 -8.16 16.97
N LYS A 266 -6.42 -8.76 18.10
CA LYS A 266 -5.45 -9.47 18.97
C LYS A 266 -4.84 -10.68 18.27
N LEU A 267 -5.62 -11.45 17.53
CA LEU A 267 -5.12 -12.55 16.70
C LEU A 267 -4.20 -12.03 15.58
N CYS A 268 -4.57 -10.92 14.92
CA CYS A 268 -3.73 -10.29 13.91
C CYS A 268 -2.37 -9.83 14.51
N ALA A 269 -2.38 -9.30 15.73
CA ALA A 269 -1.16 -8.92 16.42
C ALA A 269 -0.27 -10.12 16.77
N GLU A 270 -0.84 -11.23 17.25
CA GLU A 270 -0.14 -12.49 17.53
C GLU A 270 0.43 -13.11 16.25
N ALA A 271 -0.32 -13.02 15.16
CA ALA A 271 0.11 -13.46 13.83
C ALA A 271 1.13 -12.50 13.17
N HIS A 272 1.44 -11.36 13.79
CA HIS A 272 2.26 -10.30 13.20
C HIS A 272 1.82 -9.91 11.79
N LEU A 273 0.51 -9.80 11.56
CA LEU A 273 -0.03 -9.38 10.28
C LEU A 273 0.27 -7.91 10.00
N PHE A 274 0.47 -7.59 8.72
CA PHE A 274 0.43 -6.22 8.21
C PHE A 274 -0.98 -5.89 7.74
N LEU A 275 -1.50 -4.73 8.13
CA LEU A 275 -2.82 -4.25 7.72
C LEU A 275 -2.68 -3.06 6.78
N VAL A 276 -3.45 -3.02 5.69
CA VAL A 276 -3.47 -1.91 4.75
C VAL A 276 -4.87 -1.32 4.64
N SER A 277 -5.02 -0.06 5.01
CA SER A 277 -6.25 0.71 4.85
C SER A 277 -6.26 1.41 3.50
N LEU A 278 -7.40 1.41 2.84
CA LEU A 278 -7.60 1.88 1.47
C LEU A 278 -8.73 2.92 1.41
N PRO A 279 -8.53 4.09 2.04
CA PRO A 279 -9.62 5.02 2.34
C PRO A 279 -10.31 5.57 1.08
N THR A 280 -9.61 5.79 -0.02
CA THR A 280 -10.20 6.33 -1.25
C THR A 280 -11.23 5.38 -1.85
N THR A 281 -10.83 4.17 -2.15
CA THR A 281 -11.67 3.14 -2.74
C THR A 281 -12.79 2.71 -1.77
N ASN A 282 -12.45 2.48 -0.50
CA ASN A 282 -13.44 1.99 0.44
C ASN A 282 -14.51 3.04 0.77
N LEU A 283 -14.18 4.33 0.84
CA LEU A 283 -15.18 5.39 0.98
C LEU A 283 -16.12 5.47 -0.23
N TYR A 284 -15.68 5.09 -1.41
CA TYR A 284 -16.49 5.07 -2.62
C TYR A 284 -17.32 3.78 -2.72
N LEU A 285 -16.72 2.61 -2.49
CA LEU A 285 -17.37 1.31 -2.65
C LEU A 285 -18.29 0.92 -1.48
N GLN A 286 -18.13 1.52 -0.30
CA GLN A 286 -18.86 1.12 0.90
C GLN A 286 -19.94 2.13 1.30
N GLY A 287 -21.04 1.60 1.82
CA GLY A 287 -22.16 2.39 2.29
C GLY A 287 -23.27 2.56 1.24
N ALA A 288 -24.37 3.20 1.65
CA ALA A 288 -25.52 3.42 0.81
C ALA A 288 -25.24 4.41 -0.32
N TRP A 289 -25.82 4.18 -1.50
CA TRP A 289 -25.73 5.06 -2.65
C TRP A 289 -27.03 5.79 -2.96
N ASP A 290 -28.15 5.29 -2.50
CA ASP A 290 -29.48 5.92 -2.59
C ASP A 290 -29.71 7.00 -1.52
N THR A 291 -28.90 7.00 -0.46
CA THR A 291 -28.93 7.96 0.63
C THR A 291 -27.51 8.36 1.03
N THR A 292 -27.34 9.39 1.86
CA THR A 292 -26.04 9.74 2.42
C THR A 292 -25.53 8.59 3.31
N PRO A 293 -24.39 7.96 2.99
CA PRO A 293 -23.91 6.80 3.71
C PRO A 293 -23.43 7.16 5.13
N VAL A 294 -23.85 6.38 6.12
CA VAL A 294 -23.42 6.49 7.52
C VAL A 294 -22.19 5.61 7.76
N GLU A 295 -22.25 4.38 7.33
CA GLU A 295 -21.15 3.43 7.40
C GLU A 295 -20.26 3.57 6.15
N ARG A 296 -18.95 3.63 6.34
CA ARG A 296 -18.03 4.05 5.28
C ARG A 296 -16.89 3.07 4.99
N GLY A 297 -16.81 1.94 5.70
CA GLY A 297 -15.84 0.88 5.42
C GLY A 297 -14.38 1.20 5.72
N ILE A 298 -14.08 2.26 6.48
CA ILE A 298 -12.72 2.52 6.94
C ILE A 298 -12.37 1.54 8.04
N THR A 299 -11.35 0.73 7.84
CA THR A 299 -10.89 -0.24 8.84
C THR A 299 -10.41 0.44 10.14
N ARG A 300 -10.36 -0.31 11.23
CA ARG A 300 -10.07 0.19 12.59
C ARG A 300 -8.59 0.46 12.83
N LEU A 301 -8.04 1.50 12.19
CA LEU A 301 -6.60 1.84 12.25
C LEU A 301 -6.10 2.18 13.66
N LYS A 302 -6.89 2.88 14.47
CA LYS A 302 -6.48 3.26 15.84
C LYS A 302 -6.40 2.04 16.74
N GLU A 303 -7.39 1.16 16.66
CA GLU A 303 -7.44 -0.10 17.40
C GLU A 303 -6.33 -1.06 16.93
N ALA A 304 -6.04 -1.09 15.62
CA ALA A 304 -4.90 -1.85 15.09
C ALA A 304 -3.58 -1.36 15.67
N LEU A 305 -3.34 -0.04 15.67
CA LEU A 305 -2.14 0.55 16.26
C LEU A 305 -2.06 0.31 17.78
N ALA A 306 -3.18 0.39 18.50
CA ALA A 306 -3.25 0.10 19.94
C ALA A 306 -2.87 -1.36 20.26
N ASN A 307 -3.19 -2.29 19.36
CA ASN A 307 -2.77 -3.70 19.41
C ASN A 307 -1.37 -3.93 18.82
N LYS A 308 -0.60 -2.89 18.47
CA LYS A 308 0.76 -2.95 17.91
C LYS A 308 0.82 -3.62 16.52
N ILE A 309 -0.27 -3.62 15.78
CA ILE A 309 -0.28 -4.06 14.39
C ILE A 309 0.36 -2.98 13.53
N THR A 310 1.26 -3.37 12.64
CA THR A 310 1.82 -2.47 11.64
C THR A 310 0.75 -2.17 10.59
N ALA A 311 0.25 -0.93 10.58
CA ALA A 311 -0.84 -0.51 9.70
C ALA A 311 -0.37 0.56 8.71
N SER A 312 -0.75 0.40 7.45
CA SER A 312 -0.44 1.28 6.33
C SER A 312 -1.70 1.92 5.74
N ILE A 313 -1.50 3.00 5.00
CA ILE A 313 -2.49 3.61 4.11
C ILE A 313 -1.92 3.52 2.70
N ALA A 314 -2.73 3.08 1.74
CA ALA A 314 -2.31 2.93 0.36
C ALA A 314 -3.36 3.46 -0.62
N THR A 315 -2.95 3.70 -1.86
CA THR A 315 -3.75 4.38 -2.88
C THR A 315 -4.90 3.53 -3.40
N ASP A 316 -4.65 2.24 -3.64
CA ASP A 316 -5.60 1.28 -4.21
C ASP A 316 -5.95 1.59 -5.68
N ASN A 317 -7.21 1.54 -6.07
CA ASN A 317 -7.69 1.81 -7.41
C ASN A 317 -7.62 3.30 -7.77
N VAL A 318 -7.33 3.59 -9.04
CA VAL A 318 -7.27 4.94 -9.59
C VAL A 318 -7.92 4.95 -10.97
N ALA A 319 -8.94 5.79 -11.15
CA ALA A 319 -9.60 6.04 -12.43
C ALA A 319 -10.05 4.75 -13.16
N ASP A 320 -10.71 3.86 -12.43
CA ASP A 320 -11.29 2.61 -12.92
C ASP A 320 -12.73 2.42 -12.40
N SER A 321 -13.34 1.24 -12.59
CA SER A 321 -14.70 0.98 -12.13
C SER A 321 -14.85 0.90 -10.62
N PHE A 322 -13.78 0.56 -9.88
CA PHE A 322 -13.80 0.48 -8.41
C PHE A 322 -13.69 1.87 -7.79
N PHE A 323 -12.90 2.75 -8.38
CA PHE A 323 -12.76 4.14 -7.95
C PHE A 323 -12.51 5.04 -9.16
N PRO A 324 -13.54 5.77 -9.65
CA PRO A 324 -13.46 6.55 -10.89
C PRO A 324 -12.62 7.81 -10.79
N TYR A 325 -12.10 8.10 -9.63
CA TYR A 325 -11.31 9.30 -9.32
C TYR A 325 -9.88 8.93 -8.93
N GLY A 326 -9.19 9.87 -8.26
CA GLY A 326 -7.91 9.65 -7.63
C GLY A 326 -6.71 9.91 -8.53
N SER A 327 -5.56 9.68 -7.96
CA SER A 327 -4.25 9.83 -8.57
C SER A 327 -3.25 8.95 -7.81
N TYR A 328 -2.07 8.72 -8.38
CA TYR A 328 -0.97 8.08 -7.64
C TYR A 328 -0.19 9.09 -6.77
N ASP A 329 -0.87 10.12 -6.25
CA ASP A 329 -0.40 10.94 -5.15
C ASP A 329 -0.80 10.35 -3.79
N LEU A 330 0.04 9.50 -3.22
CA LEU A 330 -0.23 8.82 -1.95
C LEU A 330 -0.52 9.81 -0.79
N LEU A 331 -0.04 11.07 -0.86
CA LEU A 331 -0.35 12.06 0.18
C LEU A 331 -1.79 12.61 0.09
N ASP A 332 -2.44 12.51 -1.06
CA ASP A 332 -3.87 12.82 -1.16
C ASP A 332 -4.70 11.74 -0.45
N THR A 333 -4.39 10.47 -0.70
CA THR A 333 -4.99 9.34 0.03
C THR A 333 -4.73 9.41 1.53
N TYR A 334 -3.48 9.72 1.93
CA TYR A 334 -3.13 9.93 3.33
C TYR A 334 -3.97 11.04 3.99
N ALA A 335 -4.11 12.19 3.32
CA ALA A 335 -4.88 13.31 3.85
C ALA A 335 -6.36 12.97 4.02
N LEU A 336 -6.94 12.21 3.09
CA LEU A 336 -8.30 11.69 3.21
C LEU A 336 -8.42 10.70 4.36
N GLY A 337 -7.48 9.75 4.47
CA GLY A 337 -7.45 8.76 5.55
C GLY A 337 -7.34 9.40 6.95
N VAL A 338 -6.47 10.42 7.09
CA VAL A 338 -6.34 11.18 8.35
C VAL A 338 -7.65 11.81 8.76
N GLN A 339 -8.38 12.42 7.80
CA GLN A 339 -9.67 13.07 8.08
C GLN A 339 -10.78 12.05 8.34
N ALA A 340 -10.89 11.02 7.49
CA ALA A 340 -11.97 10.02 7.58
C ALA A 340 -11.87 9.14 8.84
N ALA A 341 -10.65 8.76 9.25
CA ALA A 341 -10.41 7.94 10.43
C ALA A 341 -10.05 8.74 11.69
N HIS A 342 -10.12 10.09 11.64
CA HIS A 342 -9.76 11.00 12.74
C HIS A 342 -8.38 10.69 13.34
N LEU A 343 -7.35 10.54 12.49
CA LEU A 343 -5.99 10.21 12.90
C LEU A 343 -5.26 11.46 13.39
N SER A 344 -4.98 11.54 14.69
CA SER A 344 -4.37 12.72 15.31
C SER A 344 -3.27 12.30 16.28
N PRO A 345 -2.13 13.03 16.32
CA PRO A 345 -1.78 14.11 15.40
C PRO A 345 -1.36 13.56 14.02
N ALA A 346 -1.62 14.34 12.96
CA ALA A 346 -1.39 13.89 11.58
C ALA A 346 0.06 13.43 11.32
N ASP A 347 1.06 14.16 11.82
CA ASP A 347 2.47 13.83 11.61
C ASP A 347 2.91 12.48 12.20
N ALA A 348 2.25 12.00 13.24
CA ALA A 348 2.51 10.67 13.80
C ALA A 348 2.10 9.53 12.85
N TRP A 349 1.10 9.78 12.00
CA TRP A 349 0.58 8.80 11.03
C TRP A 349 1.31 8.80 9.68
N LEU A 350 2.30 9.65 9.48
CA LEU A 350 3.17 9.58 8.30
C LEU A 350 3.93 8.25 8.21
N SER A 351 4.10 7.54 9.33
CA SER A 351 4.59 6.16 9.32
C SER A 351 3.74 5.22 8.45
N ALA A 352 2.43 5.48 8.31
CA ALA A 352 1.51 4.66 7.52
C ALA A 352 1.75 4.72 6.00
N VAL A 353 2.50 5.72 5.52
CA VAL A 353 2.87 5.87 4.10
C VAL A 353 4.39 5.85 3.88
N THR A 354 5.17 5.47 4.89
CA THR A 354 6.63 5.42 4.86
C THR A 354 7.18 4.15 5.50
N THR A 355 7.33 4.12 6.83
CA THR A 355 7.99 3.02 7.57
C THR A 355 7.13 1.77 7.67
N ALA A 356 5.83 1.89 7.87
CA ALA A 356 4.94 0.74 7.97
C ALA A 356 4.85 -0.05 6.66
N PRO A 357 4.56 0.58 5.50
CA PRO A 357 4.56 -0.14 4.23
C PRO A 357 5.97 -0.60 3.82
N ALA A 358 7.06 0.11 4.18
CA ALA A 358 8.41 -0.38 3.94
C ALA A 358 8.68 -1.71 4.66
N ALA A 359 8.20 -1.84 5.91
CA ALA A 359 8.29 -3.10 6.67
C ALA A 359 7.41 -4.19 6.05
N ALA A 360 6.15 -3.90 5.68
CA ALA A 360 5.24 -4.85 5.05
C ALA A 360 5.75 -5.36 3.70
N MET A 361 6.46 -4.52 2.96
CA MET A 361 7.08 -4.86 1.68
C MET A 361 8.47 -5.50 1.83
N GLY A 362 9.02 -5.58 3.05
CA GLY A 362 10.36 -6.14 3.28
C GLY A 362 11.46 -5.37 2.53
N LEU A 363 11.31 -4.06 2.40
CA LEU A 363 12.28 -3.24 1.66
C LEU A 363 13.64 -3.20 2.39
N PRO A 364 14.76 -3.16 1.65
CA PRO A 364 16.11 -3.08 2.24
C PRO A 364 16.35 -1.77 2.99
N TRP A 365 15.49 -0.80 2.80
CA TRP A 365 15.49 0.47 3.51
C TRP A 365 14.19 0.63 4.33
N ASP A 366 14.34 1.00 5.59
CA ASP A 366 13.27 1.02 6.60
C ASP A 366 12.30 2.22 6.54
N GLY A 367 12.42 3.05 5.52
CA GLY A 367 11.58 4.25 5.40
C GLY A 367 11.93 5.37 6.38
N LYS A 368 13.16 5.41 6.92
CA LYS A 368 13.61 6.44 7.87
C LYS A 368 14.72 7.31 7.31
N ILE A 369 14.78 8.53 7.82
CA ILE A 369 15.88 9.47 7.58
C ILE A 369 16.95 9.27 8.65
N ALA A 370 18.16 8.91 8.22
CA ALA A 370 19.34 8.74 9.07
C ALA A 370 20.60 9.04 8.27
N VAL A 371 21.73 9.19 8.95
CA VAL A 371 23.04 9.26 8.28
C VAL A 371 23.27 7.95 7.52
N GLY A 372 23.65 8.04 6.24
CA GLY A 372 23.86 6.91 5.35
C GLY A 372 22.61 6.47 4.55
N CYS A 373 21.40 6.94 4.89
CA CYS A 373 20.21 6.60 4.10
C CYS A 373 20.25 7.24 2.70
N PRO A 374 19.58 6.67 1.70
CA PRO A 374 19.42 7.31 0.39
C PRO A 374 18.82 8.71 0.52
N ALA A 375 19.37 9.67 -0.22
CA ALA A 375 18.81 11.02 -0.29
C ALA A 375 17.64 11.08 -1.29
N ASP A 376 16.62 10.29 -1.01
CA ASP A 376 15.34 10.24 -1.69
C ASP A 376 14.28 10.81 -0.76
N PHE A 377 13.84 12.04 -1.03
CA PHE A 377 13.03 12.82 -0.10
C PHE A 377 11.86 13.51 -0.76
N VAL A 378 10.84 13.79 0.04
CA VAL A 378 9.74 14.70 -0.27
C VAL A 378 9.83 15.88 0.70
N LEU A 379 10.12 17.07 0.19
CA LEU A 379 10.12 18.32 0.95
C LEU A 379 8.78 19.02 0.76
N LEU A 380 7.94 19.00 1.78
CA LEU A 380 6.61 19.61 1.82
C LEU A 380 6.68 21.07 2.27
N ALA A 381 5.77 21.91 1.77
CA ALA A 381 5.59 23.27 2.26
C ALA A 381 5.04 23.35 3.69
N ALA A 382 4.40 22.29 4.18
CA ALA A 382 3.85 22.18 5.53
C ALA A 382 4.89 22.41 6.62
N ARG A 383 4.54 23.21 7.63
CA ARG A 383 5.39 23.55 8.79
C ARG A 383 4.80 23.14 10.12
N THR A 384 3.55 22.67 10.10
CA THR A 384 2.82 22.18 11.26
C THR A 384 2.09 20.88 10.91
N PRO A 385 1.73 20.03 11.88
CA PRO A 385 0.93 18.84 11.64
C PRO A 385 -0.42 19.13 10.95
N TYR A 386 -1.00 20.29 11.19
CA TYR A 386 -2.28 20.68 10.60
C TYR A 386 -2.16 21.03 9.11
N GLU A 387 -1.03 21.57 8.68
CA GLU A 387 -0.79 21.92 7.28
C GLU A 387 -0.55 20.67 6.41
N LEU A 388 -0.09 19.56 6.99
CA LEU A 388 0.21 18.32 6.26
C LEU A 388 -0.98 17.78 5.44
N ILE A 389 -2.20 18.02 5.90
CA ILE A 389 -3.42 17.56 5.23
C ILE A 389 -4.07 18.61 4.33
N THR A 390 -3.47 19.80 4.24
CA THR A 390 -3.99 20.87 3.37
C THR A 390 -3.34 20.80 1.97
N PRO A 391 -4.05 21.20 0.89
CA PRO A 391 -3.45 21.23 -0.45
C PRO A 391 -2.20 22.13 -0.53
N ALA A 392 -2.22 23.29 0.15
CA ALA A 392 -1.07 24.20 0.18
C ALA A 392 0.13 23.59 0.92
N GLY A 393 -0.10 22.92 2.04
CA GLY A 393 0.95 22.25 2.82
C GLY A 393 1.56 21.07 2.10
N ARG A 394 0.80 20.39 1.23
CA ARG A 394 1.28 19.25 0.42
C ARG A 394 1.99 19.67 -0.86
N GLN A 395 2.07 20.97 -1.20
CA GLN A 395 2.99 21.42 -2.25
C GLN A 395 4.39 20.95 -1.91
N ARG A 396 5.10 20.42 -2.90
CA ARG A 396 6.34 19.68 -2.63
C ARG A 396 7.41 19.82 -3.69
N ARG A 397 8.62 19.53 -3.27
CA ARG A 397 9.75 19.22 -4.16
C ARG A 397 10.21 17.81 -3.86
N VAL A 398 10.41 17.02 -4.89
CA VAL A 398 10.88 15.63 -4.76
C VAL A 398 12.36 15.56 -5.07
N MET A 399 13.11 14.89 -4.20
CA MET A 399 14.53 14.62 -4.38
C MET A 399 14.74 13.13 -4.68
N ARG A 400 15.56 12.84 -5.67
CA ARG A 400 15.98 11.49 -6.05
C ARG A 400 17.49 11.43 -6.15
N ALA A 401 18.11 10.45 -5.50
CA ALA A 401 19.57 10.28 -5.48
C ALA A 401 20.32 11.58 -5.14
N GLY A 402 19.76 12.41 -4.26
CA GLY A 402 20.34 13.67 -3.82
C GLY A 402 20.16 14.88 -4.75
N GLN A 403 19.30 14.78 -5.76
CA GLN A 403 18.97 15.87 -6.68
C GLN A 403 17.45 16.10 -6.72
N PHE A 404 17.01 17.35 -6.67
CA PHE A 404 15.61 17.68 -6.90
C PHE A 404 15.25 17.44 -8.36
N ILE A 405 14.20 16.66 -8.60
CA ILE A 405 13.65 16.48 -9.95
C ILE A 405 12.79 17.68 -10.33
N ALA A 406 12.64 17.92 -11.64
CA ALA A 406 11.71 18.91 -12.15
C ALA A 406 10.26 18.50 -11.78
N ALA A 407 9.46 19.52 -11.39
CA ALA A 407 8.04 19.33 -11.12
C ALA A 407 7.25 19.13 -12.41
#